data_985154cb09005754b11e8b26f0d07329
#
_entry.id   985154cb09005754b11e8b26f0d07329
#
_cell.length_a   1.000
_cell.length_b   1.000
_cell.length_c   1.000
_cell.angle_alpha   90.00
_cell.angle_beta   90.00
_cell.angle_gamma   90.00
#
_symmetry.space_group_name_H-M   'P 1'
#
loop_
_entity.id
_entity.type
_entity.pdbx_description
1 polymer ?
#
loop_
_entity_poly.entity_id
_entity_poly.type
_entity_poly.pdbx_seq_one_letter_code
_entity_poly.pdbx_strand_id
1 'polypeptide(L)'
;MDTLIIEKRNEVYLTVDCDPNIQREISEFFTFYVPGYKFMPAFRNRMWDGKIRLFSQKTKEIYFGLYPYIKAFAEERGYHIVCGKNVDIDNKVDKEVVKKFSNSLGQKFEARDYQIDAIYHSLKFNRALLLSPTASGKSFIIYALIRYYSHLIKDEENNRCLLIVPTTSLVEQMYADFKSY
;
A
#
# COMPACT_ATOMS: atom_id res chain seq x y z
N MET A 1 16.91 25.60 -8.95
CA MET A 1 17.00 24.17 -8.72
C MET A 1 15.56 23.67 -8.65
N ASP A 2 15.19 22.79 -9.55
CA ASP A 2 13.81 22.37 -9.68
C ASP A 2 13.47 21.45 -8.52
N THR A 3 12.52 21.90 -7.71
CA THR A 3 12.21 21.27 -6.40
C THR A 3 10.79 20.73 -6.40
N LEU A 4 10.63 19.51 -5.93
CA LEU A 4 9.34 18.89 -5.61
C LEU A 4 9.11 18.95 -4.10
N ILE A 5 8.05 19.64 -3.68
CA ILE A 5 7.62 19.65 -2.28
C ILE A 5 6.52 18.61 -2.15
N ILE A 6 6.76 17.57 -1.36
CA ILE A 6 5.85 16.45 -1.17
C ILE A 6 5.31 16.46 0.25
N GLU A 7 4.00 16.56 0.40
CA GLU A 7 3.33 16.57 1.70
C GLU A 7 2.27 15.46 1.78
N LYS A 8 2.10 14.89 2.96
CA LYS A 8 1.03 13.94 3.23
C LYS A 8 -0.28 14.69 3.45
N ARG A 9 -1.24 14.53 2.52
CA ARG A 9 -2.59 15.07 2.68
C ARG A 9 -3.44 14.20 3.60
N ASN A 10 -3.43 12.89 3.36
CA ASN A 10 -4.14 11.89 4.17
C ASN A 10 -3.53 10.50 3.95
N GLU A 11 -4.19 9.44 4.44
CA GLU A 11 -3.70 8.07 4.28
C GLU A 11 -3.76 7.53 2.84
N VAL A 12 -4.42 8.25 1.92
CA VAL A 12 -4.58 7.83 0.51
C VAL A 12 -3.73 8.66 -0.43
N TYR A 13 -3.61 9.97 -0.18
CA TYR A 13 -3.02 10.92 -1.11
C TYR A 13 -1.84 11.70 -0.52
N LEU A 14 -0.86 11.93 -1.38
CA LEU A 14 0.17 12.96 -1.24
C LEU A 14 -0.18 14.15 -2.12
N THR A 15 0.23 15.34 -1.72
CA THR A 15 0.31 16.52 -2.59
C THR A 15 1.75 16.69 -3.07
N VAL A 16 1.93 17.00 -4.35
CA VAL A 16 3.22 17.28 -4.97
C VAL A 16 3.17 18.68 -5.55
N ASP A 17 3.80 19.63 -4.86
CA ASP A 17 3.90 21.00 -5.32
C ASP A 17 5.25 21.26 -6.00
N CYS A 18 5.22 21.71 -7.25
CA CYS A 18 6.39 21.97 -8.07
C CYS A 18 6.02 22.89 -9.24
N ASP A 19 7.03 23.24 -10.05
CA ASP A 19 6.83 24.05 -11.27
C ASP A 19 5.81 23.40 -12.22
N PRO A 20 4.98 24.18 -12.94
CA PRO A 20 3.98 23.66 -13.87
C PRO A 20 4.53 22.74 -14.97
N ASN A 21 5.78 22.95 -15.42
CA ASN A 21 6.42 22.07 -16.40
C ASN A 21 6.70 20.70 -15.79
N ILE A 22 7.23 20.67 -14.57
CA ILE A 22 7.48 19.42 -13.83
C ILE A 22 6.16 18.70 -13.51
N GLN A 23 5.09 19.44 -13.17
CA GLN A 23 3.77 18.84 -12.98
C GLN A 23 3.24 18.14 -14.24
N ARG A 24 3.52 18.70 -15.42
CA ARG A 24 3.18 18.08 -16.71
C ARG A 24 3.97 16.80 -16.93
N GLU A 25 5.28 16.82 -16.67
CA GLU A 25 6.12 15.62 -16.77
C GLU A 25 5.69 14.52 -15.81
N ILE A 26 5.38 14.85 -14.55
CA ILE A 26 4.81 13.90 -13.57
C ILE A 26 3.50 13.33 -14.12
N SER A 27 2.62 14.17 -14.64
CA SER A 27 1.34 13.71 -15.20
C SER A 27 1.53 12.78 -16.39
N GLU A 28 2.48 13.04 -17.27
CA GLU A 28 2.80 12.17 -18.40
C GLU A 28 3.39 10.84 -17.92
N PHE A 29 4.34 10.88 -16.98
CA PHE A 29 4.98 9.69 -16.42
C PHE A 29 3.98 8.77 -15.72
N PHE A 30 3.02 9.32 -14.98
CA PHE A 30 1.98 8.57 -14.27
C PHE A 30 0.67 8.41 -15.08
N THR A 31 0.75 8.52 -16.40
CA THR A 31 -0.37 8.28 -17.31
C THR A 31 -0.07 7.07 -18.21
N PHE A 32 -1.00 6.14 -18.29
CA PHE A 32 -0.84 4.95 -19.14
C PHE A 32 -2.18 4.53 -19.76
N TYR A 33 -2.10 3.84 -20.90
CA TYR A 33 -3.27 3.24 -21.52
C TYR A 33 -3.70 1.97 -20.79
N VAL A 34 -5.00 1.82 -20.60
CA VAL A 34 -5.56 0.58 -20.04
C VAL A 34 -5.42 -0.56 -21.05
N PRO A 35 -4.91 -1.74 -20.65
CA PRO A 35 -4.87 -2.89 -21.55
C PRO A 35 -6.25 -3.18 -22.17
N GLY A 36 -6.29 -3.29 -23.49
CA GLY A 36 -7.55 -3.54 -24.21
C GLY A 36 -8.50 -2.34 -24.30
N TYR A 37 -8.07 -1.12 -23.98
CA TYR A 37 -8.91 0.08 -24.00
C TYR A 37 -9.69 0.28 -25.32
N LYS A 38 -9.12 -0.12 -26.46
CA LYS A 38 -9.76 0.02 -27.79
C LYS A 38 -11.06 -0.78 -27.91
N PHE A 39 -11.22 -1.84 -27.13
CA PHE A 39 -12.41 -2.71 -27.12
C PHE A 39 -13.46 -2.25 -26.12
N MET A 40 -13.14 -1.29 -25.25
CA MET A 40 -14.07 -0.81 -24.23
C MET A 40 -15.13 0.14 -24.85
N PRO A 41 -16.43 -0.02 -24.48
CA PRO A 41 -17.51 0.83 -24.99
C PRO A 41 -17.26 2.32 -24.74
N ALA A 42 -16.74 2.69 -23.57
CA ALA A 42 -16.46 4.09 -23.23
C ALA A 42 -15.45 4.74 -24.19
N PHE A 43 -14.42 4.01 -24.62
CA PHE A 43 -13.47 4.50 -25.63
C PHE A 43 -14.09 4.55 -27.02
N ARG A 44 -14.81 3.51 -27.42
CA ARG A 44 -15.48 3.45 -28.73
C ARG A 44 -16.52 4.57 -28.92
N ASN A 45 -17.21 4.91 -27.84
CA ASN A 45 -18.21 6.00 -27.80
C ASN A 45 -17.57 7.37 -27.55
N ARG A 46 -16.23 7.49 -27.55
CA ARG A 46 -15.47 8.73 -27.31
C ARG A 46 -15.77 9.43 -25.98
N MET A 47 -16.28 8.70 -24.99
CA MET A 47 -16.52 9.21 -23.63
C MET A 47 -15.28 9.17 -22.76
N TRP A 48 -14.24 8.46 -23.18
CA TRP A 48 -12.99 8.29 -22.46
C TRP A 48 -11.85 8.07 -23.47
N ASP A 49 -10.65 8.55 -23.14
CA ASP A 49 -9.45 8.50 -24.00
C ASP A 49 -8.60 7.23 -23.86
N GLY A 50 -9.05 6.25 -23.08
CA GLY A 50 -8.35 5.00 -22.86
C GLY A 50 -7.22 5.08 -21.84
N LYS A 51 -7.03 6.22 -21.16
CA LYS A 51 -5.92 6.46 -20.25
C LYS A 51 -6.39 6.54 -18.81
N ILE A 52 -5.54 6.04 -17.91
CA ILE A 52 -5.62 6.28 -16.47
C ILE A 52 -4.51 7.27 -16.12
N ARG A 53 -4.87 8.28 -15.36
CA ARG A 53 -3.96 9.30 -14.82
C ARG A 53 -3.91 9.15 -13.31
N LEU A 54 -2.74 8.84 -12.79
CA LEU A 54 -2.55 8.63 -11.35
C LEU A 54 -2.14 9.92 -10.62
N PHE A 55 -1.71 10.95 -11.36
CA PHE A 55 -1.45 12.29 -10.85
C PHE A 55 -2.48 13.27 -11.36
N SER A 56 -3.08 14.02 -10.46
CA SER A 56 -4.03 15.09 -10.78
C SER A 56 -3.33 16.45 -10.79
N GLN A 57 -3.11 17.04 -11.95
CA GLN A 57 -2.53 18.38 -12.07
C GLN A 57 -3.37 19.45 -11.38
N LYS A 58 -4.70 19.29 -11.38
CA LYS A 58 -5.62 20.27 -10.77
C LYS A 58 -5.52 20.33 -9.25
N THR A 59 -5.44 19.16 -8.61
CA THR A 59 -5.36 19.05 -7.14
C THR A 59 -3.94 18.81 -6.65
N LYS A 60 -2.99 18.62 -7.57
CA LYS A 60 -1.59 18.28 -7.31
C LYS A 60 -1.44 16.98 -6.50
N GLU A 61 -2.40 16.07 -6.65
CA GLU A 61 -2.49 14.85 -5.84
C GLU A 61 -2.04 13.62 -6.59
N ILE A 62 -1.38 12.74 -5.84
CA ILE A 62 -1.04 11.38 -6.26
C ILE A 62 -1.27 10.41 -5.13
N TYR A 63 -1.51 9.14 -5.44
CA TYR A 63 -1.66 8.12 -4.42
C TYR A 63 -0.38 7.95 -3.60
N PHE A 64 -0.52 7.91 -2.28
CA PHE A 64 0.59 7.79 -1.33
C PHE A 64 1.51 6.59 -1.62
N GLY A 65 0.93 5.45 -2.02
CA GLY A 65 1.71 4.25 -2.37
C GLY A 65 2.64 4.42 -3.58
N LEU A 66 2.52 5.51 -4.35
CA LEU A 66 3.37 5.82 -5.49
C LEU A 66 4.60 6.68 -5.12
N TYR A 67 4.78 7.02 -3.84
CA TYR A 67 5.91 7.81 -3.37
C TYR A 67 7.29 7.27 -3.83
N PRO A 68 7.59 5.95 -3.75
CA PRO A 68 8.87 5.43 -4.22
C PRO A 68 9.13 5.70 -5.72
N TYR A 69 8.06 5.68 -6.53
CA TYR A 69 8.15 5.95 -7.98
C TYR A 69 8.36 7.44 -8.26
N ILE A 70 7.78 8.35 -7.46
CA ILE A 70 8.04 9.79 -7.54
C ILE A 70 9.50 10.07 -7.18
N LYS A 71 10.01 9.40 -6.16
CA LYS A 71 11.41 9.52 -5.74
C LYS A 71 12.35 9.10 -6.86
N ALA A 72 12.12 7.93 -7.46
CA ALA A 72 12.91 7.47 -8.61
C ALA A 72 12.82 8.42 -9.80
N PHE A 73 11.61 8.92 -10.13
CA PHE A 73 11.37 9.90 -11.17
C PHE A 73 12.21 11.18 -10.97
N ALA A 74 12.24 11.70 -9.74
CA ALA A 74 12.98 12.89 -9.40
C ALA A 74 14.50 12.67 -9.44
N GLU A 75 14.97 11.53 -8.92
CA GLU A 75 16.39 11.14 -8.95
C GLU A 75 16.91 11.03 -10.40
N GLU A 76 16.17 10.37 -11.30
CA GLU A 76 16.54 10.23 -12.71
C GLU A 76 16.68 11.58 -13.44
N ARG A 77 15.93 12.60 -13.02
CA ARG A 77 15.91 13.94 -13.65
C ARG A 77 16.72 14.98 -12.91
N GLY A 78 17.32 14.60 -11.78
CA GLY A 78 18.10 15.53 -10.94
C GLY A 78 17.24 16.58 -10.22
N TYR A 79 15.97 16.30 -9.99
CA TYR A 79 15.10 17.16 -9.22
C TYR A 79 15.33 16.98 -7.72
N HIS A 80 15.28 18.08 -6.98
CA HIS A 80 15.41 18.04 -5.52
C HIS A 80 14.06 17.76 -4.87
N ILE A 81 14.02 16.82 -3.91
CA ILE A 81 12.81 16.49 -3.16
C ILE A 81 12.91 17.09 -1.75
N VAL A 82 11.87 17.81 -1.37
CA VAL A 82 11.64 18.27 0.00
C VAL A 82 10.40 17.55 0.53
N CYS A 83 10.59 16.68 1.51
CA CYS A 83 9.50 15.93 2.11
C CYS A 83 8.97 16.61 3.37
N GLY A 84 7.66 16.73 3.46
CA GLY A 84 6.98 17.06 4.70
C GLY A 84 7.04 15.93 5.73
N LYS A 85 6.54 16.20 6.93
CA LYS A 85 6.48 15.20 8.01
C LYS A 85 5.60 14.01 7.59
N ASN A 86 6.02 12.79 7.96
CA ASN A 86 5.28 11.53 7.73
C ASN A 86 5.08 11.13 6.26
N VAL A 87 5.90 11.59 5.34
CA VAL A 87 5.91 11.15 3.94
C VAL A 87 6.80 9.93 3.77
N ASP A 88 8.01 9.99 4.29
CA ASP A 88 8.98 8.89 4.25
C ASP A 88 8.81 8.04 5.50
N ILE A 89 7.95 7.04 5.43
CA ILE A 89 7.67 6.14 6.55
C ILE A 89 8.52 4.90 6.36
N ASP A 90 9.73 4.90 6.87
CA ASP A 90 10.48 3.68 7.15
C ASP A 90 10.20 3.29 8.61
N ASN A 91 9.24 2.38 8.81
CA ASN A 91 9.00 1.84 10.14
C ASN A 91 10.22 1.01 10.54
N LYS A 92 10.88 1.44 11.62
CA LYS A 92 11.98 0.69 12.23
C LYS A 92 11.43 -0.58 12.89
N VAL A 93 11.13 -1.58 12.07
CA VAL A 93 10.67 -2.90 12.51
C VAL A 93 11.86 -3.85 12.44
N ASP A 94 12.12 -4.58 13.52
CA ASP A 94 13.13 -5.62 13.56
C ASP A 94 12.51 -6.97 13.20
N LYS A 95 13.12 -7.70 12.25
CA LYS A 95 12.64 -9.01 11.78
C LYS A 95 12.63 -10.05 12.90
N GLU A 96 13.61 -10.02 13.82
CA GLU A 96 13.66 -10.95 14.97
C GLU A 96 12.51 -10.68 15.96
N VAL A 97 12.15 -9.42 16.15
CA VAL A 97 10.95 -9.06 16.95
C VAL A 97 9.69 -9.58 16.30
N VAL A 98 9.55 -9.44 14.98
CA VAL A 98 8.40 -9.97 14.22
C VAL A 98 8.33 -11.50 14.33
N LYS A 99 9.46 -12.19 14.23
CA LYS A 99 9.54 -13.65 14.38
C LYS A 99 9.07 -14.09 15.77
N LYS A 100 9.59 -13.48 16.82
CA LYS A 100 9.18 -13.78 18.22
C LYS A 100 7.68 -13.50 18.42
N PHE A 101 7.21 -12.36 17.94
CA PHE A 101 5.80 -12.01 18.01
C PHE A 101 4.92 -13.02 17.28
N SER A 102 5.26 -13.36 16.03
CA SER A 102 4.48 -14.32 15.23
C SER A 102 4.38 -15.69 15.88
N ASN A 103 5.44 -16.15 16.56
CA ASN A 103 5.45 -17.42 17.26
C ASN A 103 4.77 -17.37 18.63
N SER A 104 4.48 -16.19 19.16
CA SER A 104 3.78 -16.01 20.45
C SER A 104 2.25 -15.90 20.33
N LEU A 105 1.70 -15.98 19.14
CA LEU A 105 0.25 -15.76 18.90
C LEU A 105 -0.65 -16.92 19.33
N GLY A 106 -0.10 -18.00 19.88
CA GLY A 106 -0.85 -19.13 20.46
C GLY A 106 -1.24 -20.23 19.46
N GLN A 107 -0.86 -20.11 18.20
CA GLN A 107 -1.08 -21.16 17.20
C GLN A 107 -0.31 -22.44 17.55
N LYS A 108 -0.80 -23.59 17.05
CA LYS A 108 -0.22 -24.93 17.29
C LYS A 108 1.00 -25.26 16.39
N PHE A 109 1.47 -24.30 15.60
CA PHE A 109 2.55 -24.47 14.63
C PHE A 109 3.51 -23.29 14.71
N GLU A 110 4.74 -23.49 14.31
CA GLU A 110 5.73 -22.42 14.15
C GLU A 110 5.52 -21.70 12.81
N ALA A 111 5.60 -20.36 12.84
CA ALA A 111 5.49 -19.56 11.63
C ALA A 111 6.66 -19.87 10.67
N ARG A 112 6.35 -20.13 9.41
CA ARG A 112 7.34 -20.41 8.37
C ARG A 112 8.10 -19.13 7.98
N ASP A 113 9.33 -19.26 7.53
CA ASP A 113 10.19 -18.11 7.20
C ASP A 113 9.54 -17.16 6.21
N TYR A 114 8.90 -17.64 5.15
CA TYR A 114 8.22 -16.81 4.17
C TYR A 114 6.97 -16.07 4.74
N GLN A 115 6.32 -16.62 5.77
CA GLN A 115 5.22 -15.95 6.48
C GLN A 115 5.76 -14.81 7.34
N ILE A 116 6.88 -15.05 8.03
CA ILE A 116 7.60 -14.03 8.80
C ILE A 116 8.05 -12.91 7.88
N ASP A 117 8.59 -13.23 6.69
CA ASP A 117 9.02 -12.26 5.69
C ASP A 117 7.85 -11.42 5.17
N ALA A 118 6.69 -12.03 4.91
CA ALA A 118 5.49 -11.33 4.49
C ALA A 118 4.97 -10.37 5.57
N ILE A 119 4.93 -10.82 6.82
CA ILE A 119 4.51 -9.98 7.96
C ILE A 119 5.49 -8.83 8.14
N TYR A 120 6.81 -9.11 8.17
CA TYR A 120 7.85 -8.10 8.29
C TYR A 120 7.75 -7.05 7.17
N HIS A 121 7.63 -7.48 5.92
CA HIS A 121 7.50 -6.58 4.77
C HIS A 121 6.26 -5.68 4.91
N SER A 122 5.12 -6.23 5.31
CA SER A 122 3.89 -5.47 5.49
C SER A 122 4.00 -4.43 6.61
N LEU A 123 4.65 -4.78 7.71
CA LEU A 123 4.85 -3.87 8.84
C LEU A 123 5.87 -2.78 8.52
N LYS A 124 6.92 -3.11 7.77
CA LYS A 124 7.96 -2.17 7.37
C LYS A 124 7.42 -1.10 6.43
N PHE A 125 6.66 -1.48 5.43
CA PHE A 125 6.20 -0.57 4.38
C PHE A 125 4.78 -0.03 4.56
N ASN A 126 4.02 -0.52 5.55
CA ASN A 126 2.61 -0.18 5.84
C ASN A 126 1.62 -0.45 4.69
N ARG A 127 2.07 -0.44 3.46
CA ARG A 127 1.31 -0.73 2.24
C ARG A 127 2.08 -1.73 1.42
N ALA A 128 1.53 -2.93 1.29
CA ALA A 128 2.19 -4.00 0.58
C ALA A 128 1.18 -4.82 -0.24
N LEU A 129 1.61 -5.26 -1.41
CA LEU A 129 0.93 -6.28 -2.20
C LEU A 129 1.67 -7.60 -1.98
N LEU A 130 1.02 -8.55 -1.31
CA LEU A 130 1.58 -9.87 -1.07
C LEU A 130 0.99 -10.88 -2.06
N LEU A 131 1.81 -11.35 -2.98
CA LEU A 131 1.45 -12.45 -3.88
C LEU A 131 1.81 -13.78 -3.21
N SER A 132 0.80 -14.56 -2.88
CA SER A 132 0.97 -15.79 -2.12
C SER A 132 0.10 -16.91 -2.72
N PRO A 133 0.67 -18.10 -2.98
CA PRO A 133 -0.07 -19.21 -3.56
C PRO A 133 -1.16 -19.74 -2.62
N THR A 134 -2.04 -20.56 -3.15
CA THR A 134 -3.05 -21.26 -2.34
C THR A 134 -2.34 -22.15 -1.30
N ALA A 135 -2.94 -22.30 -0.13
CA ALA A 135 -2.41 -23.08 0.99
C ALA A 135 -1.08 -22.59 1.61
N SER A 136 -0.64 -21.38 1.31
CA SER A 136 0.55 -20.77 1.95
C SER A 136 0.32 -20.22 3.37
N GLY A 137 -0.91 -20.32 3.90
CA GLY A 137 -1.25 -19.78 5.22
C GLY A 137 -1.48 -18.27 5.23
N LYS A 138 -2.11 -17.73 4.18
CA LYS A 138 -2.51 -16.31 4.11
C LYS A 138 -3.34 -15.86 5.29
N SER A 139 -4.26 -16.73 5.77
CA SER A 139 -5.10 -16.44 6.94
C SER A 139 -4.26 -16.14 8.18
N PHE A 140 -3.17 -16.90 8.39
CA PHE A 140 -2.26 -16.65 9.51
C PHE A 140 -1.50 -15.34 9.36
N ILE A 141 -1.01 -15.00 8.16
CA ILE A 141 -0.33 -13.71 7.91
C ILE A 141 -1.27 -12.54 8.23
N ILE A 142 -2.52 -12.61 7.76
CA ILE A 142 -3.53 -11.58 8.02
C ILE A 142 -3.85 -11.51 9.52
N TYR A 143 -4.03 -12.65 10.18
CA TYR A 143 -4.26 -12.72 11.63
C TYR A 143 -3.13 -12.06 12.41
N ALA A 144 -1.87 -12.39 12.09
CA ALA A 144 -0.71 -11.81 12.75
C ALA A 144 -0.63 -10.29 12.58
N LEU A 145 -0.94 -9.77 11.38
CA LEU A 145 -1.00 -8.32 11.13
C LEU A 145 -2.10 -7.64 11.95
N ILE A 146 -3.30 -8.23 12.00
CA ILE A 146 -4.42 -7.71 12.80
C ILE A 146 -4.01 -7.67 14.28
N ARG A 147 -3.42 -8.75 14.80
CA ARG A 147 -2.97 -8.83 16.21
C ARG A 147 -1.90 -7.80 16.50
N TYR A 148 -0.94 -7.61 15.59
CA TYR A 148 0.13 -6.62 15.75
C TYR A 148 -0.43 -5.21 15.88
N TYR A 149 -1.28 -4.79 14.94
CA TYR A 149 -1.87 -3.46 14.97
C TYR A 149 -2.84 -3.27 16.14
N SER A 150 -3.58 -4.31 16.53
CA SER A 150 -4.43 -4.26 17.72
C SER A 150 -3.64 -4.01 19.02
N HIS A 151 -2.41 -4.50 19.11
CA HIS A 151 -1.54 -4.21 20.27
C HIS A 151 -1.00 -2.77 20.28
N LEU A 152 -0.86 -2.14 19.10
CA LEU A 152 -0.38 -0.75 19.00
C LEU A 152 -1.45 0.27 19.32
N ILE A 153 -2.72 -0.05 19.07
CA ILE A 153 -3.86 0.83 19.31
C ILE A 153 -4.30 0.66 20.76
N LYS A 154 -4.06 1.70 21.58
CA LYS A 154 -4.42 1.69 23.01
C LYS A 154 -5.90 2.01 23.27
N ASP A 155 -6.58 2.56 22.28
CA ASP A 155 -7.98 2.96 22.38
C ASP A 155 -8.86 1.76 21.92
N GLU A 156 -9.49 1.08 22.88
CA GLU A 156 -10.33 -0.10 22.62
C GLU A 156 -11.58 0.24 21.78
N GLU A 157 -12.12 1.44 21.88
CA GLU A 157 -13.31 1.86 21.15
C GLU A 157 -13.03 2.03 19.64
N ASN A 158 -11.82 2.44 19.27
CA ASN A 158 -11.39 2.70 17.90
C ASN A 158 -10.52 1.59 17.32
N ASN A 159 -10.26 0.52 18.06
CA ASN A 159 -9.45 -0.61 17.63
C ASN A 159 -10.24 -1.55 16.69
N ARG A 160 -10.44 -1.10 15.46
CA ARG A 160 -11.20 -1.85 14.43
C ARG A 160 -10.33 -2.10 13.20
N CYS A 161 -10.30 -3.36 12.75
CA CYS A 161 -9.71 -3.77 11.48
C CYS A 161 -10.81 -4.15 10.50
N LEU A 162 -10.70 -3.68 9.27
CA LEU A 162 -11.58 -4.08 8.17
C LEU A 162 -10.87 -5.09 7.28
N LEU A 163 -11.44 -6.28 7.17
CA LEU A 163 -10.99 -7.33 6.26
C LEU A 163 -12.03 -7.53 5.16
N ILE A 164 -11.61 -7.34 3.91
CA ILE A 164 -12.48 -7.50 2.74
C ILE A 164 -12.09 -8.78 2.00
N VAL A 165 -13.05 -9.66 1.80
CA VAL A 165 -12.87 -10.91 1.04
C VAL A 165 -13.98 -11.06 -0.01
N PRO A 166 -13.72 -11.76 -1.13
CA PRO A 166 -14.62 -11.77 -2.28
C PRO A 166 -15.91 -12.59 -2.09
N THR A 167 -15.96 -13.53 -1.13
CA THR A 167 -17.10 -14.42 -0.95
C THR A 167 -17.47 -14.62 0.52
N THR A 168 -18.75 -14.90 0.79
CA THR A 168 -19.26 -15.19 2.15
C THR A 168 -18.63 -16.44 2.75
N SER A 169 -18.40 -17.47 1.96
CA SER A 169 -17.72 -18.69 2.42
C SER A 169 -16.30 -18.43 2.92
N LEU A 170 -15.56 -17.49 2.29
CA LEU A 170 -14.26 -17.06 2.80
C LEU A 170 -14.35 -16.27 4.10
N VAL A 171 -15.43 -15.51 4.32
CA VAL A 171 -15.67 -14.84 5.62
C VAL A 171 -15.79 -15.88 6.72
N GLU A 172 -16.62 -16.90 6.52
CA GLU A 172 -16.83 -17.98 7.48
C GLU A 172 -15.56 -18.78 7.75
N GLN A 173 -14.82 -19.12 6.68
CA GLN A 173 -13.55 -19.82 6.79
C GLN A 173 -12.53 -18.99 7.60
N MET A 174 -12.34 -17.71 7.26
CA MET A 174 -11.38 -16.86 7.98
C MET A 174 -11.77 -16.64 9.44
N TYR A 175 -13.08 -16.53 9.73
CA TYR A 175 -13.55 -16.43 11.09
C TYR A 175 -13.24 -17.70 11.90
N ALA A 176 -13.44 -18.88 11.30
CA ALA A 176 -13.09 -20.18 11.93
C ALA A 176 -11.57 -20.30 12.13
N ASP A 177 -10.77 -19.93 11.11
CA ASP A 177 -9.30 -19.94 11.19
C ASP A 177 -8.81 -19.04 12.33
N PHE A 178 -9.32 -17.81 12.43
CA PHE A 178 -8.91 -16.84 13.47
C PHE A 178 -9.28 -17.29 14.88
N LYS A 179 -10.37 -18.05 15.03
CA LYS A 179 -10.72 -18.66 16.32
C LYS A 179 -9.82 -19.82 16.70
N SER A 180 -9.18 -20.47 15.73
CA SER A 180 -8.31 -21.61 15.95
C SER A 180 -6.87 -21.23 16.27
N TYR A 181 -6.48 -19.99 15.97
CA TYR A 181 -5.16 -19.40 16.25
C TYR A 181 -5.15 -18.77 17.64
#